data_672615a6477790b9a6eb0a28618b29e5
#
_entry.id   672615a6477790b9a6eb0a28618b29e5
#
_cell.length_a   1.000
_cell.length_b   1.000
_cell.length_c   1.000
_cell.angle_alpha   90.00
_cell.angle_beta   90.00
_cell.angle_gamma   90.00
#
_symmetry.space_group_name_H-M   'P 1'
#
loop_
_entity.id
_entity.type
_entity.pdbx_description
1 polymer ?
#
loop_
_entity_poly.entity_id
_entity_poly.type
_entity_poly.pdbx_seq_one_letter_code
_entity_poly.pdbx_strand_id
1 'polypeptide(L)'
;MFSRIRADAQTILDRDPAARGWLEVLTCYPGLHALLFHRMAHACWGARLFWLGRFISHISRFFTGIEIHPGAVIGERVFFDHAMGVVVGETAEIGDGCTIYQGVTLGGTSLYKGTKRHPTLGKDVVVSAGAKVLGGFTVGDGAKIGSNAVVIKPVPAGATAVGIPARIIQSQSGESADVAKPKPTFSAYGITQDDDPVSQALRGLIDYTVEQDKQIALLWQALAKLASAAPGAEDFLPKEAAKFAHLEIEKLNKLID
;
A
#
# COMPACT_ATOMS: atom_id res chain seq x y z
N MET A 1 5.41 29.93 0.80
CA MET A 1 6.47 28.99 0.39
C MET A 1 7.12 28.33 1.60
N PHE A 2 7.68 29.06 2.57
CA PHE A 2 8.35 28.48 3.74
C PHE A 2 7.46 27.59 4.62
N SER A 3 6.20 27.94 4.82
CA SER A 3 5.24 27.11 5.59
C SER A 3 5.03 25.71 4.96
N ARG A 4 4.96 25.65 3.64
CA ARG A 4 4.82 24.38 2.91
C ARG A 4 6.08 23.53 3.00
N ILE A 5 7.27 24.14 2.87
CA ILE A 5 8.56 23.41 3.03
C ILE A 5 8.64 22.79 4.43
N ARG A 6 8.24 23.56 5.44
CA ARG A 6 8.20 23.06 6.81
C ARG A 6 7.22 21.90 6.97
N ALA A 7 6.02 21.99 6.39
CA ALA A 7 5.02 20.92 6.43
C ALA A 7 5.53 19.65 5.75
N ASP A 8 6.17 19.77 4.56
CA ASP A 8 6.72 18.61 3.85
C ASP A 8 7.87 17.96 4.64
N ALA A 9 8.78 18.76 5.18
CA ALA A 9 9.88 18.24 5.99
C ALA A 9 9.38 17.58 7.30
N GLN A 10 8.35 18.16 7.93
CA GLN A 10 7.70 17.53 9.07
C GLN A 10 7.04 16.19 8.70
N THR A 11 6.39 16.12 7.54
CA THR A 11 5.78 14.87 7.04
C THR A 11 6.82 13.76 6.88
N ILE A 12 8.03 14.10 6.43
CA ILE A 12 9.15 13.14 6.33
C ILE A 12 9.56 12.66 7.72
N LEU A 13 9.77 13.59 8.68
CA LEU A 13 10.12 13.25 10.06
C LEU A 13 9.06 12.36 10.74
N ASP A 14 7.79 12.56 10.42
CA ASP A 14 6.68 11.81 11.01
C ASP A 14 6.52 10.41 10.39
N ARG A 15 6.94 10.22 9.13
CA ARG A 15 6.68 8.99 8.37
C ARG A 15 7.89 8.09 8.20
N ASP A 16 9.10 8.67 8.15
CA ASP A 16 10.32 7.90 7.98
C ASP A 16 11.01 7.68 9.33
N PRO A 17 11.00 6.43 9.87
CA PRO A 17 11.68 6.11 11.11
C PRO A 17 13.20 6.32 11.07
N ALA A 18 13.81 6.39 9.88
CA ALA A 18 15.22 6.62 9.69
C ALA A 18 15.61 8.10 9.77
N ALA A 19 14.65 9.03 9.63
CA ALA A 19 14.89 10.47 9.67
C ALA A 19 15.24 10.94 11.09
N ARG A 20 16.47 11.44 11.28
CA ARG A 20 17.00 11.81 12.60
C ARG A 20 16.77 13.28 12.97
N GLY A 21 16.53 14.15 12.00
CA GLY A 21 16.31 15.56 12.27
C GLY A 21 16.24 16.45 11.03
N TRP A 22 15.94 17.70 11.26
CA TRP A 22 15.68 18.71 10.23
C TRP A 22 16.83 18.89 9.25
N LEU A 23 18.09 18.90 9.72
CA LEU A 23 19.25 19.10 8.86
C LEU A 23 19.39 17.95 7.85
N GLU A 24 19.21 16.72 8.32
CA GLU A 24 19.24 15.54 7.47
C GLU A 24 18.13 15.57 6.43
N VAL A 25 16.89 15.87 6.86
CA VAL A 25 15.73 15.96 5.94
C VAL A 25 15.94 17.04 4.89
N LEU A 26 16.45 18.21 5.28
CA LEU A 26 16.67 19.31 4.34
C LEU A 26 17.80 19.06 3.35
N THR A 27 18.79 18.23 3.69
CA THR A 27 20.00 18.04 2.87
C THR A 27 20.07 16.67 2.18
N CYS A 28 19.44 15.62 2.72
CA CYS A 28 19.63 14.24 2.26
C CYS A 28 18.37 13.60 1.65
N TYR A 29 17.25 14.30 1.62
CA TYR A 29 15.98 13.76 1.07
C TYR A 29 15.69 14.31 -0.33
N PRO A 30 16.03 13.55 -1.40
CA PRO A 30 15.84 14.00 -2.78
C PRO A 30 14.37 14.27 -3.12
N GLY A 31 13.42 13.58 -2.49
CA GLY A 31 11.99 13.81 -2.65
C GLY A 31 11.57 15.23 -2.24
N LEU A 32 12.11 15.74 -1.13
CA LEU A 32 11.87 17.13 -0.70
C LEU A 32 12.44 18.12 -1.72
N HIS A 33 13.66 17.89 -2.19
CA HIS A 33 14.30 18.75 -3.20
C HIS A 33 13.48 18.77 -4.50
N ALA A 34 13.01 17.61 -4.96
CA ALA A 34 12.17 17.50 -6.15
C ALA A 34 10.87 18.31 -6.02
N LEU A 35 10.21 18.27 -4.85
CA LEU A 35 9.04 19.10 -4.57
C LEU A 35 9.34 20.59 -4.62
N LEU A 36 10.49 21.02 -4.10
CA LEU A 36 10.91 22.42 -4.16
C LEU A 36 11.15 22.90 -5.60
N PHE A 37 11.89 22.13 -6.38
CA PHE A 37 12.08 22.40 -7.80
C PHE A 37 10.77 22.38 -8.57
N HIS A 38 9.89 21.42 -8.29
CA HIS A 38 8.58 21.34 -8.93
C HIS A 38 7.74 22.59 -8.66
N ARG A 39 7.69 23.11 -7.44
CA ARG A 39 6.94 24.33 -7.12
C ARG A 39 7.43 25.54 -7.93
N MET A 40 8.75 25.67 -8.09
CA MET A 40 9.34 26.73 -8.93
C MET A 40 8.97 26.51 -10.42
N ALA A 41 9.10 25.29 -10.90
CA ALA A 41 8.76 24.92 -12.27
C ALA A 41 7.28 25.13 -12.57
N HIS A 42 6.39 24.77 -11.63
CA HIS A 42 4.95 24.92 -11.72
C HIS A 42 4.53 26.40 -11.72
N ALA A 43 5.17 27.25 -10.92
CA ALA A 43 4.94 28.69 -10.94
C ALA A 43 5.32 29.30 -12.31
N CYS A 44 6.47 28.92 -12.89
CA CYS A 44 6.84 29.30 -14.25
C CYS A 44 5.83 28.80 -15.28
N TRP A 45 5.34 27.57 -15.13
CA TRP A 45 4.31 27.00 -16.01
C TRP A 45 3.01 27.80 -15.97
N GLY A 46 2.53 28.14 -14.77
CA GLY A 46 1.36 29.01 -14.58
C GLY A 46 1.53 30.42 -15.16
N ALA A 47 2.76 30.94 -15.12
CA ALA A 47 3.12 32.22 -15.78
C ALA A 47 3.33 32.10 -17.30
N ARG A 48 3.03 30.94 -17.93
CA ARG A 48 3.25 30.63 -19.35
C ARG A 48 4.73 30.63 -19.81
N LEU A 49 5.66 30.61 -18.87
CA LEU A 49 7.09 30.42 -19.13
C LEU A 49 7.42 28.93 -19.30
N PHE A 50 6.79 28.31 -20.28
CA PHE A 50 6.78 26.85 -20.44
C PHE A 50 8.19 26.25 -20.59
N TRP A 51 9.03 26.89 -21.41
CA TRP A 51 10.40 26.43 -21.58
C TRP A 51 11.18 26.46 -20.26
N LEU A 52 11.07 27.56 -19.48
CA LEU A 52 11.76 27.71 -18.21
C LEU A 52 11.26 26.67 -17.18
N GLY A 53 9.93 26.46 -17.11
CA GLY A 53 9.37 25.43 -16.26
C GLY A 53 9.90 24.04 -16.60
N ARG A 54 9.97 23.69 -17.89
CA ARG A 54 10.55 22.41 -18.34
C ARG A 54 12.05 22.31 -18.05
N PHE A 55 12.79 23.38 -18.20
CA PHE A 55 14.21 23.41 -17.91
C PHE A 55 14.51 23.22 -16.43
N ILE A 56 13.75 23.88 -15.53
CA ILE A 56 13.85 23.66 -14.07
C ILE A 56 13.52 22.21 -13.72
N SER A 57 12.48 21.63 -14.30
CA SER A 57 12.11 20.23 -14.12
C SER A 57 13.24 19.29 -14.57
N HIS A 58 13.92 19.59 -15.66
CA HIS A 58 15.06 18.81 -16.15
C HIS A 58 16.27 18.89 -15.20
N ILE A 59 16.58 20.06 -14.66
CA ILE A 59 17.60 20.24 -13.63
C ILE A 59 17.25 19.44 -12.37
N SER A 60 15.97 19.52 -11.93
CA SER A 60 15.48 18.72 -10.80
C SER A 60 15.75 17.23 -10.99
N ARG A 61 15.38 16.69 -12.16
CA ARG A 61 15.62 15.29 -12.51
C ARG A 61 17.11 14.92 -12.45
N PHE A 62 17.97 15.79 -12.95
CA PHE A 62 19.41 15.54 -12.92
C PHE A 62 19.96 15.39 -11.51
N PHE A 63 19.53 16.24 -10.57
CA PHE A 63 20.02 16.21 -9.18
C PHE A 63 19.31 15.20 -8.29
N THR A 64 18.02 14.90 -8.55
CA THR A 64 17.20 14.09 -7.66
C THR A 64 16.85 12.70 -8.19
N GLY A 65 17.01 12.49 -9.51
CA GLY A 65 16.54 11.29 -10.19
C GLY A 65 15.01 11.18 -10.31
N ILE A 66 14.29 12.28 -9.99
CA ILE A 66 12.82 12.34 -9.96
C ILE A 66 12.34 13.29 -11.06
N GLU A 67 11.52 12.79 -11.98
CA GLU A 67 10.94 13.60 -13.05
C GLU A 67 9.50 13.98 -12.70
N ILE A 68 9.25 15.28 -12.51
CA ILE A 68 7.90 15.82 -12.31
C ILE A 68 7.66 16.87 -13.38
N HIS A 69 6.64 16.65 -14.21
CA HIS A 69 6.27 17.63 -15.23
C HIS A 69 5.76 18.91 -14.54
N PRO A 70 6.15 20.12 -14.98
CA PRO A 70 5.75 21.36 -14.34
C PRO A 70 4.23 21.62 -14.38
N GLY A 71 3.50 20.99 -15.30
CA GLY A 71 2.03 21.05 -15.36
C GLY A 71 1.31 20.18 -14.34
N ALA A 72 1.99 19.23 -13.70
CA ALA A 72 1.39 18.37 -12.68
C ALA A 72 0.93 19.19 -11.47
N VAL A 73 -0.17 18.76 -10.84
CA VAL A 73 -0.70 19.38 -9.61
C VAL A 73 -0.37 18.46 -8.44
N ILE A 74 0.33 19.01 -7.44
CA ILE A 74 0.73 18.25 -6.24
C ILE A 74 0.19 18.96 -5.00
N GLY A 75 -0.53 18.21 -4.18
CA GLY A 75 -1.10 18.65 -2.92
C GLY A 75 -0.05 18.91 -1.82
N GLU A 76 -0.52 18.97 -0.58
CA GLU A 76 0.30 19.20 0.60
C GLU A 76 0.66 17.87 1.27
N ARG A 77 1.78 17.85 2.01
CA ARG A 77 2.23 16.69 2.78
C ARG A 77 2.40 15.42 1.92
N VAL A 78 2.76 15.59 0.66
CA VAL A 78 3.10 14.48 -0.23
C VAL A 78 4.52 14.03 0.08
N PHE A 79 4.71 12.74 0.32
CA PHE A 79 6.00 12.14 0.62
C PHE A 79 6.51 11.34 -0.58
N PHE A 80 7.61 11.80 -1.18
CA PHE A 80 8.37 11.05 -2.15
C PHE A 80 9.49 10.30 -1.41
N ASP A 81 9.23 9.02 -1.12
CA ASP A 81 10.13 8.19 -0.34
C ASP A 81 11.09 7.42 -1.26
N HIS A 82 12.39 7.56 -1.01
CA HIS A 82 13.48 7.18 -1.90
C HIS A 82 13.36 7.81 -3.29
N ALA A 83 12.29 7.54 -3.97
CA ALA A 83 11.72 8.13 -5.18
C ALA A 83 12.63 8.18 -6.44
N MET A 84 13.83 7.60 -6.43
CA MET A 84 14.64 7.49 -7.62
C MET A 84 13.85 6.85 -8.77
N GLY A 85 13.89 7.46 -9.97
CA GLY A 85 13.20 6.96 -11.15
C GLY A 85 11.68 7.15 -11.15
N VAL A 86 11.13 7.97 -10.25
CA VAL A 86 9.72 8.39 -10.32
C VAL A 86 9.51 9.28 -11.54
N VAL A 87 8.40 9.06 -12.25
CA VAL A 87 7.95 9.90 -13.37
C VAL A 87 6.52 10.34 -13.15
N VAL A 88 6.28 11.64 -13.08
CA VAL A 88 4.94 12.25 -12.94
C VAL A 88 4.62 13.06 -14.18
N GLY A 89 3.60 12.65 -14.94
CA GLY A 89 3.23 13.25 -16.21
C GLY A 89 2.47 14.56 -16.08
N GLU A 90 2.33 15.27 -17.21
CA GLU A 90 1.81 16.64 -17.33
C GLU A 90 0.47 16.91 -16.65
N THR A 91 -0.52 16.03 -16.86
CA THR A 91 -1.88 16.20 -16.34
C THR A 91 -2.14 15.34 -15.10
N ALA A 92 -1.09 14.83 -14.45
CA ALA A 92 -1.22 14.10 -13.20
C ALA A 92 -1.63 15.04 -12.06
N GLU A 93 -2.46 14.51 -11.18
CA GLU A 93 -2.87 15.19 -9.95
C GLU A 93 -2.59 14.25 -8.78
N ILE A 94 -1.95 14.78 -7.73
CA ILE A 94 -1.60 14.05 -6.53
C ILE A 94 -2.24 14.76 -5.35
N GLY A 95 -3.18 14.10 -4.68
CA GLY A 95 -3.87 14.62 -3.50
C GLY A 95 -2.97 14.75 -2.28
N ASP A 96 -3.50 15.40 -1.26
CA ASP A 96 -2.79 15.62 0.01
C ASP A 96 -2.43 14.27 0.68
N GLY A 97 -1.31 14.25 1.38
CA GLY A 97 -0.93 13.13 2.20
C GLY A 97 -0.49 11.87 1.45
N CYS A 98 -0.41 11.89 0.12
CA CYS A 98 0.05 10.73 -0.65
C CYS A 98 1.50 10.36 -0.35
N THR A 99 1.82 9.06 -0.47
CA THR A 99 3.19 8.54 -0.42
C THR A 99 3.52 7.85 -1.72
N ILE A 100 4.66 8.20 -2.32
CA ILE A 100 5.10 7.69 -3.62
C ILE A 100 6.53 7.17 -3.49
N TYR A 101 6.71 5.89 -3.79
CA TYR A 101 8.00 5.21 -3.71
C TYR A 101 8.77 5.24 -5.03
N GLN A 102 10.01 4.77 -4.99
CA GLN A 102 10.92 4.73 -6.14
C GLN A 102 10.33 3.97 -7.33
N GLY A 103 10.72 4.39 -8.54
CA GLY A 103 10.36 3.73 -9.80
C GLY A 103 8.89 3.80 -10.17
N VAL A 104 8.06 4.57 -9.45
CA VAL A 104 6.65 4.78 -9.78
C VAL A 104 6.51 5.60 -11.05
N THR A 105 5.55 5.26 -11.89
CA THR A 105 5.17 6.05 -13.06
C THR A 105 3.68 6.42 -13.00
N LEU A 106 3.40 7.72 -12.97
CA LEU A 106 2.06 8.26 -13.20
C LEU A 106 1.98 8.71 -14.64
N GLY A 107 1.66 7.76 -15.54
CA GLY A 107 1.82 7.88 -16.98
C GLY A 107 0.51 8.10 -17.73
N GLY A 108 0.63 8.63 -18.95
CA GLY A 108 -0.49 8.81 -19.87
C GLY A 108 -0.55 7.68 -20.90
N THR A 109 -1.76 7.34 -21.33
CA THR A 109 -2.01 6.35 -22.40
C THR A 109 -2.53 6.99 -23.68
N SER A 110 -3.00 8.24 -23.62
CA SER A 110 -3.51 8.97 -24.80
C SER A 110 -2.44 9.87 -25.40
N LEU A 111 -2.39 9.92 -26.73
CA LEU A 111 -1.51 10.81 -27.52
C LEU A 111 -2.17 12.16 -27.87
N TYR A 112 -3.45 12.35 -27.55
CA TYR A 112 -4.15 13.59 -27.84
C TYR A 112 -3.71 14.72 -26.92
N LYS A 113 -3.34 15.86 -27.50
CA LYS A 113 -2.97 17.07 -26.76
C LYS A 113 -4.16 17.65 -26.02
N GLY A 114 -3.92 18.22 -24.82
CA GLY A 114 -4.93 18.92 -24.03
C GLY A 114 -5.94 18.05 -23.31
N THR A 115 -5.87 16.72 -23.44
CA THR A 115 -6.76 15.80 -22.71
C THR A 115 -6.17 15.38 -21.37
N LYS A 116 -7.01 15.09 -20.39
CA LYS A 116 -6.62 14.42 -19.13
C LYS A 116 -6.17 12.99 -19.46
N ARG A 117 -4.87 12.76 -19.47
CA ARG A 117 -4.24 11.49 -19.87
C ARG A 117 -3.43 10.81 -18.76
N HIS A 118 -3.18 11.53 -17.67
CA HIS A 118 -2.45 11.01 -16.50
C HIS A 118 -3.40 10.88 -15.31
N PRO A 119 -3.08 9.97 -14.35
CA PRO A 119 -3.98 9.69 -13.24
C PRO A 119 -4.17 10.86 -12.28
N THR A 120 -5.31 10.82 -11.59
CA THR A 120 -5.57 11.61 -10.39
C THR A 120 -5.50 10.67 -9.19
N LEU A 121 -4.60 10.94 -8.26
CA LEU A 121 -4.55 10.28 -6.96
C LEU A 121 -5.37 11.12 -5.97
N GLY A 122 -6.29 10.49 -5.27
CA GLY A 122 -7.01 11.09 -4.14
C GLY A 122 -6.09 11.38 -2.95
N LYS A 123 -6.66 11.62 -1.78
CA LYS A 123 -5.90 11.87 -0.55
C LYS A 123 -5.36 10.58 0.04
N ASP A 124 -4.22 10.68 0.71
CA ASP A 124 -3.61 9.58 1.48
C ASP A 124 -3.40 8.28 0.67
N VAL A 125 -3.27 8.39 -0.65
CA VAL A 125 -2.96 7.26 -1.53
C VAL A 125 -1.51 6.84 -1.37
N VAL A 126 -1.27 5.54 -1.25
CA VAL A 126 0.08 4.96 -1.24
C VAL A 126 0.34 4.27 -2.56
N VAL A 127 1.40 4.69 -3.27
CA VAL A 127 1.86 4.06 -4.51
C VAL A 127 3.22 3.44 -4.27
N SER A 128 3.24 2.12 -4.12
CA SER A 128 4.44 1.37 -3.74
C SER A 128 5.45 1.25 -4.87
N ALA A 129 6.66 0.80 -4.52
CA ALA A 129 7.82 0.78 -5.40
C ALA A 129 7.56 0.12 -6.76
N GLY A 130 8.02 0.77 -7.82
CA GLY A 130 7.95 0.25 -9.18
C GLY A 130 6.55 0.24 -9.81
N ALA A 131 5.49 0.64 -9.11
CA ALA A 131 4.14 0.61 -9.66
C ALA A 131 3.96 1.57 -10.84
N LYS A 132 3.12 1.17 -11.80
CA LYS A 132 2.77 1.95 -13.00
C LYS A 132 1.28 2.23 -13.00
N VAL A 133 0.88 3.49 -12.87
CA VAL A 133 -0.52 3.92 -12.95
C VAL A 133 -0.68 4.67 -14.26
N LEU A 134 -1.37 4.06 -15.22
CA LEU A 134 -1.35 4.47 -16.62
C LEU A 134 -2.75 4.80 -17.12
N GLY A 135 -3.05 6.08 -17.34
CA GLY A 135 -4.31 6.57 -17.89
C GLY A 135 -4.93 7.72 -17.09
N GLY A 136 -5.89 8.42 -17.70
CA GLY A 136 -6.56 9.58 -17.14
C GLY A 136 -7.73 9.23 -16.20
N PHE A 137 -7.55 8.31 -15.28
CA PHE A 137 -8.58 7.89 -14.31
C PHE A 137 -8.19 8.26 -12.87
N THR A 138 -9.12 8.03 -11.95
CA THR A 138 -8.95 8.33 -10.53
C THR A 138 -8.60 7.08 -9.73
N VAL A 139 -7.63 7.24 -8.82
CA VAL A 139 -7.34 6.35 -7.70
C VAL A 139 -7.94 7.03 -6.46
N GLY A 140 -8.92 6.39 -5.83
CA GLY A 140 -9.69 6.96 -4.72
C GLY A 140 -8.88 7.15 -3.44
N ASP A 141 -9.42 7.96 -2.54
CA ASP A 141 -8.78 8.32 -1.27
C ASP A 141 -8.39 7.07 -0.47
N GLY A 142 -7.20 7.09 0.14
CA GLY A 142 -6.69 5.99 0.97
C GLY A 142 -6.43 4.68 0.22
N ALA A 143 -6.54 4.66 -1.11
CA ALA A 143 -6.22 3.46 -1.88
C ALA A 143 -4.73 3.13 -1.82
N LYS A 144 -4.42 1.83 -1.95
CA LYS A 144 -3.06 1.31 -1.91
C LYS A 144 -2.74 0.63 -3.23
N ILE A 145 -1.64 1.03 -3.87
CA ILE A 145 -1.14 0.40 -5.08
C ILE A 145 0.12 -0.41 -4.70
N GLY A 146 0.02 -1.71 -4.85
CA GLY A 146 1.10 -2.64 -4.49
C GLY A 146 2.34 -2.49 -5.37
N SER A 147 3.48 -2.96 -4.85
CA SER A 147 4.76 -2.88 -5.56
C SER A 147 4.69 -3.57 -6.93
N ASN A 148 5.27 -2.93 -7.94
CA ASN A 148 5.27 -3.37 -9.35
C ASN A 148 3.89 -3.60 -9.98
N ALA A 149 2.81 -3.16 -9.35
CA ALA A 149 1.48 -3.26 -9.95
C ALA A 149 1.35 -2.38 -11.20
N VAL A 150 0.61 -2.86 -12.20
CA VAL A 150 0.28 -2.10 -13.42
C VAL A 150 -1.21 -1.80 -13.43
N VAL A 151 -1.55 -0.58 -13.02
CA VAL A 151 -2.94 -0.10 -12.89
C VAL A 151 -3.34 0.63 -14.17
N ILE A 152 -4.40 0.14 -14.82
CA ILE A 152 -4.91 0.68 -16.10
C ILE A 152 -6.40 1.03 -16.04
N LYS A 153 -7.00 1.03 -14.85
CA LYS A 153 -8.42 1.32 -14.61
C LYS A 153 -8.60 1.97 -13.23
N PRO A 154 -9.72 2.67 -12.98
CA PRO A 154 -10.00 3.31 -11.70
C PRO A 154 -9.88 2.35 -10.52
N VAL A 155 -9.39 2.87 -9.39
CA VAL A 155 -9.30 2.16 -8.12
C VAL A 155 -10.22 2.84 -7.11
N PRO A 156 -11.16 2.12 -6.48
CA PRO A 156 -12.04 2.68 -5.46
C PRO A 156 -11.28 3.18 -4.23
N ALA A 157 -11.90 4.09 -3.47
CA ALA A 157 -11.34 4.55 -2.21
C ALA A 157 -11.13 3.38 -1.22
N GLY A 158 -10.01 3.40 -0.51
CA GLY A 158 -9.62 2.38 0.46
C GLY A 158 -9.29 1.00 -0.14
N ALA A 159 -9.42 0.81 -1.45
CA ALA A 159 -9.12 -0.47 -2.09
C ALA A 159 -7.60 -0.66 -2.31
N THR A 160 -7.20 -1.91 -2.40
CA THR A 160 -5.82 -2.30 -2.75
C THR A 160 -5.77 -2.83 -4.18
N ALA A 161 -4.82 -2.35 -5.00
CA ALA A 161 -4.61 -2.81 -6.36
C ALA A 161 -3.23 -3.49 -6.47
N VAL A 162 -3.19 -4.77 -6.88
CA VAL A 162 -1.95 -5.57 -6.97
C VAL A 162 -1.89 -6.39 -8.25
N GLY A 163 -0.68 -6.62 -8.76
CA GLY A 163 -0.42 -7.50 -9.89
C GLY A 163 -0.33 -6.80 -11.24
N ILE A 164 -0.10 -7.57 -12.32
CA ILE A 164 0.11 -7.14 -13.72
C ILE A 164 -0.77 -7.96 -14.65
N PRO A 165 -1.88 -7.41 -15.20
CA PRO A 165 -2.51 -6.15 -14.83
C PRO A 165 -3.09 -6.19 -13.42
N ALA A 166 -3.23 -5.02 -12.78
CA ALA A 166 -3.65 -4.95 -11.39
C ALA A 166 -5.10 -5.43 -11.18
N ARG A 167 -5.26 -6.28 -10.17
CA ARG A 167 -6.55 -6.68 -9.62
C ARG A 167 -6.88 -5.82 -8.41
N ILE A 168 -8.14 -5.42 -8.29
CA ILE A 168 -8.62 -4.60 -7.18
C ILE A 168 -9.18 -5.52 -6.12
N ILE A 169 -8.60 -5.43 -4.92
CA ILE A 169 -9.05 -6.12 -3.72
C ILE A 169 -9.76 -5.06 -2.87
N GLN A 170 -11.06 -5.22 -2.66
CA GLN A 170 -11.79 -4.42 -1.68
C GLN A 170 -11.72 -5.18 -0.37
N SER A 171 -11.23 -4.54 0.69
CA SER A 171 -11.45 -5.05 2.05
C SER A 171 -12.97 -5.08 2.24
N GLN A 172 -13.55 -6.27 2.33
CA GLN A 172 -14.91 -6.39 2.80
C GLN A 172 -14.89 -5.90 4.25
N SER A 173 -15.35 -4.67 4.48
CA SER A 173 -15.74 -4.20 5.80
C SER A 173 -17.05 -4.92 6.17
N GLY A 174 -16.94 -6.22 6.41
CA GLY A 174 -17.91 -7.00 7.16
C GLY A 174 -17.74 -6.59 8.61
N GLU A 175 -18.78 -6.05 9.18
CA GLU A 175 -18.95 -5.72 10.58
C GLU A 175 -18.43 -6.87 11.47
N SER A 176 -17.30 -6.66 12.09
CA SER A 176 -16.98 -7.16 13.41
C SER A 176 -16.50 -5.98 14.22
N ALA A 177 -17.47 -5.36 14.90
CA ALA A 177 -17.21 -4.47 16.00
C ALA A 177 -16.52 -5.29 17.09
N ASP A 178 -15.17 -5.25 17.10
CA ASP A 178 -14.43 -5.60 18.28
C ASP A 178 -13.13 -4.78 18.33
N VAL A 179 -13.06 -4.04 19.44
CA VAL A 179 -11.93 -3.37 20.06
C VAL A 179 -11.04 -2.55 19.09
N ALA A 180 -11.29 -1.24 19.09
CA ALA A 180 -10.49 -0.23 18.42
C ALA A 180 -9.00 -0.30 18.85
N LYS A 181 -8.20 -1.08 18.14
CA LYS A 181 -6.76 -0.85 18.10
C LYS A 181 -6.54 0.45 17.31
N PRO A 182 -5.73 1.40 17.80
CA PRO A 182 -5.44 2.62 17.05
C PRO A 182 -4.83 2.22 15.70
N LYS A 183 -5.51 2.59 14.60
CA LYS A 183 -4.96 2.37 13.25
C LYS A 183 -3.61 3.08 13.19
N PRO A 184 -2.53 2.42 12.78
CA PRO A 184 -1.26 3.09 12.59
C PRO A 184 -1.46 4.24 11.59
N THR A 185 -1.02 5.43 11.96
CA THR A 185 -1.16 6.66 11.18
C THR A 185 -0.43 6.62 9.84
N PHE A 186 0.48 5.67 9.68
CA PHE A 186 1.26 5.44 8.45
C PHE A 186 1.61 3.96 8.32
N SER A 187 1.56 3.44 7.10
CA SER A 187 1.95 2.08 6.75
C SER A 187 2.96 2.13 5.60
N ALA A 188 4.21 1.73 5.85
CA ALA A 188 5.24 1.66 4.83
C ALA A 188 4.81 0.71 3.68
N TYR A 189 5.01 1.13 2.44
CA TYR A 189 4.59 0.41 1.23
C TYR A 189 3.09 0.07 1.17
N GLY A 190 2.27 0.67 2.04
CA GLY A 190 0.84 0.37 2.12
C GLY A 190 0.51 -1.02 2.65
N ILE A 191 1.49 -1.74 3.20
CA ILE A 191 1.32 -3.09 3.77
C ILE A 191 1.16 -2.95 5.28
N THR A 192 0.04 -3.42 5.81
CA THR A 192 -0.14 -3.65 7.26
C THR A 192 0.08 -5.14 7.54
N GLN A 193 0.34 -5.51 8.78
CA GLN A 193 0.44 -6.94 9.15
C GLN A 193 -0.82 -7.73 8.77
N ASP A 194 -1.98 -7.05 8.74
CA ASP A 194 -3.24 -7.66 8.34
C ASP A 194 -3.42 -7.79 6.82
N ASP A 195 -2.68 -7.00 6.02
CA ASP A 195 -2.75 -6.98 4.55
C ASP A 195 -1.63 -7.83 3.89
N ASP A 196 -0.69 -8.38 4.67
CA ASP A 196 0.38 -9.21 4.12
C ASP A 196 -0.21 -10.51 3.54
N PRO A 197 -0.01 -10.79 2.23
CA PRO A 197 -0.56 -11.98 1.58
C PRO A 197 -0.11 -13.29 2.23
N VAL A 198 1.10 -13.34 2.80
CA VAL A 198 1.63 -14.53 3.48
C VAL A 198 0.91 -14.71 4.82
N SER A 199 0.74 -13.63 5.58
CA SER A 199 -0.02 -13.65 6.83
C SER A 199 -1.49 -14.02 6.61
N GLN A 200 -2.13 -13.53 5.55
CA GLN A 200 -3.50 -13.91 5.20
C GLN A 200 -3.61 -15.39 4.79
N ALA A 201 -2.66 -15.88 3.99
CA ALA A 201 -2.61 -17.28 3.60
C ALA A 201 -2.39 -18.21 4.80
N LEU A 202 -1.51 -17.82 5.73
CA LEU A 202 -1.25 -18.55 6.98
C LEU A 202 -2.49 -18.57 7.89
N ARG A 203 -3.17 -17.42 8.06
CA ARG A 203 -4.44 -17.36 8.82
C ARG A 203 -5.50 -18.26 8.19
N GLY A 204 -5.68 -18.21 6.88
CA GLY A 204 -6.61 -19.08 6.15
C GLY A 204 -6.28 -20.57 6.32
N LEU A 205 -5.00 -20.93 6.38
CA LEU A 205 -4.54 -22.29 6.63
C LEU A 205 -4.83 -22.73 8.07
N ILE A 206 -4.63 -21.84 9.04
CA ILE A 206 -4.93 -22.09 10.45
C ILE A 206 -6.44 -22.27 10.65
N ASP A 207 -7.25 -21.39 10.10
CA ASP A 207 -8.72 -21.50 10.18
C ASP A 207 -9.22 -22.80 9.56
N TYR A 208 -8.65 -23.20 8.42
CA TYR A 208 -8.95 -24.47 7.77
C TYR A 208 -8.56 -25.66 8.67
N THR A 209 -7.39 -25.61 9.30
CA THR A 209 -6.90 -26.68 10.21
C THR A 209 -7.79 -26.79 11.44
N VAL A 210 -8.20 -25.65 12.03
CA VAL A 210 -9.13 -25.63 13.17
C VAL A 210 -10.49 -26.25 12.80
N GLU A 211 -11.00 -25.97 11.59
CA GLU A 211 -12.25 -26.55 11.15
C GLU A 211 -12.12 -28.06 10.87
N GLN A 212 -11.01 -28.51 10.31
CA GLN A 212 -10.71 -29.95 10.16
C GLN A 212 -10.65 -30.66 11.50
N ASP A 213 -10.03 -30.06 12.51
CA ASP A 213 -9.96 -30.62 13.86
C ASP A 213 -11.35 -30.78 14.50
N LYS A 214 -12.23 -29.81 14.31
CA LYS A 214 -13.63 -29.92 14.76
C LYS A 214 -14.36 -31.07 14.08
N GLN A 215 -14.19 -31.22 12.77
CA GLN A 215 -14.82 -32.31 12.01
C GLN A 215 -14.28 -33.68 12.46
N ILE A 216 -12.98 -33.78 12.68
CA ILE A 216 -12.35 -35.00 13.22
C ILE A 216 -12.90 -35.31 14.61
N ALA A 217 -13.05 -34.31 15.49
CA ALA A 217 -13.62 -34.51 16.83
C ALA A 217 -15.06 -35.01 16.78
N LEU A 218 -15.88 -34.48 15.85
CA LEU A 218 -17.25 -34.96 15.64
C LEU A 218 -17.29 -36.38 15.11
N LEU A 219 -16.41 -36.78 14.21
CA LEU A 219 -16.29 -38.13 13.71
C LEU A 219 -15.87 -39.10 14.83
N TRP A 220 -14.93 -38.70 15.69
CA TRP A 220 -14.55 -39.49 16.87
C TRP A 220 -15.70 -39.67 17.85
N GLN A 221 -16.51 -38.62 18.10
CA GLN A 221 -17.70 -38.75 18.94
C GLN A 221 -18.76 -39.71 18.35
N ALA A 222 -18.94 -39.64 17.01
CA ALA A 222 -19.83 -40.55 16.33
C ALA A 222 -19.36 -42.01 16.38
N LEU A 223 -18.05 -42.21 16.15
CA LEU A 223 -17.43 -43.55 16.28
C LEU A 223 -17.51 -44.09 17.68
N ALA A 224 -17.27 -43.28 18.72
CA ALA A 224 -17.41 -43.69 20.11
C ALA A 224 -18.85 -44.12 20.48
N LYS A 225 -19.86 -43.40 19.94
CA LYS A 225 -21.27 -43.80 20.11
C LYS A 225 -21.61 -45.09 19.40
N LEU A 226 -21.06 -45.34 18.21
CA LEU A 226 -21.26 -46.58 17.48
C LEU A 226 -20.54 -47.75 18.18
N ALA A 227 -19.32 -47.56 18.70
CA ALA A 227 -18.58 -48.54 19.44
C ALA A 227 -19.26 -48.93 20.75
N SER A 228 -19.88 -47.99 21.47
CA SER A 228 -20.65 -48.28 22.69
C SER A 228 -21.96 -49.05 22.42
N ALA A 229 -22.44 -49.06 21.18
CA ALA A 229 -23.62 -49.82 20.76
C ALA A 229 -23.31 -51.25 20.26
N ALA A 230 -22.01 -51.60 20.05
CA ALA A 230 -21.57 -52.89 19.54
C ALA A 230 -20.67 -53.62 20.58
N PRO A 231 -21.07 -54.76 21.11
CA PRO A 231 -20.27 -55.50 22.08
C PRO A 231 -18.94 -55.92 21.45
N GLY A 232 -17.80 -55.54 22.06
CA GLY A 232 -16.44 -55.93 21.65
C GLY A 232 -15.69 -54.91 20.79
N ALA A 233 -16.22 -53.71 20.55
CA ALA A 233 -15.58 -52.68 19.75
C ALA A 233 -14.67 -51.69 20.55
N GLU A 234 -14.54 -51.87 21.85
CA GLU A 234 -13.79 -50.97 22.74
C GLU A 234 -12.28 -50.94 22.50
N ASP A 235 -11.72 -51.99 21.88
CA ASP A 235 -10.26 -52.09 21.62
C ASP A 235 -9.77 -51.37 20.37
N PHE A 236 -10.67 -50.81 19.55
CA PHE A 236 -10.33 -50.13 18.27
C PHE A 236 -10.19 -48.61 18.38
N LEU A 237 -10.44 -48.01 19.55
CA LEU A 237 -10.32 -46.55 19.72
C LEU A 237 -8.91 -46.16 20.19
N PRO A 238 -8.17 -45.35 19.42
CA PRO A 238 -6.84 -44.92 19.87
C PRO A 238 -6.96 -43.97 21.07
N LYS A 239 -6.35 -44.39 22.19
CA LYS A 239 -6.39 -43.67 23.48
C LYS A 239 -5.65 -42.34 23.52
N GLU A 240 -4.90 -41.97 22.49
CA GLU A 240 -4.01 -40.79 22.49
C GLU A 240 -4.22 -39.76 21.39
N ALA A 241 -5.11 -39.98 20.44
CA ALA A 241 -5.26 -39.10 19.28
C ALA A 241 -5.72 -37.64 19.57
N ALA A 242 -6.40 -37.43 20.70
CA ALA A 242 -6.97 -36.13 21.03
C ALA A 242 -5.98 -35.12 21.66
N LYS A 243 -4.80 -35.57 22.12
CA LYS A 243 -3.85 -34.74 22.85
C LYS A 243 -2.86 -33.96 21.96
N PHE A 244 -2.55 -34.47 20.78
CA PHE A 244 -1.51 -33.86 19.91
C PHE A 244 -1.97 -32.66 19.11
N ALA A 245 -3.20 -32.62 18.66
CA ALA A 245 -3.71 -31.55 17.81
C ALA A 245 -3.81 -30.16 18.50
N HIS A 246 -4.23 -30.15 19.77
CA HIS A 246 -4.39 -28.87 20.50
C HIS A 246 -3.07 -28.14 20.82
N LEU A 247 -1.97 -28.88 21.00
CA LEU A 247 -0.69 -28.28 21.43
C LEU A 247 0.05 -27.56 20.29
N GLU A 248 -0.13 -28.00 19.05
CA GLU A 248 0.53 -27.40 17.88
C GLU A 248 -0.19 -26.15 17.40
N ILE A 249 -1.52 -26.10 17.48
CA ILE A 249 -2.33 -24.93 17.11
C ILE A 249 -2.04 -23.76 18.06
N GLU A 250 -1.88 -24.01 19.34
CA GLU A 250 -1.53 -22.98 20.33
C GLU A 250 -0.12 -22.41 20.13
N LYS A 251 0.82 -23.22 19.63
CA LYS A 251 2.16 -22.77 19.23
C LYS A 251 2.15 -21.93 17.95
N LEU A 252 1.33 -22.31 16.97
CA LEU A 252 1.19 -21.57 15.71
C LEU A 252 0.52 -20.22 15.91
N ASN A 253 -0.50 -20.12 16.76
CA ASN A 253 -1.12 -18.85 17.11
C ASN A 253 -0.15 -17.87 17.80
N LYS A 254 0.78 -18.37 18.64
CA LYS A 254 1.84 -17.57 19.28
C LYS A 254 2.93 -17.07 18.34
N LEU A 255 3.03 -17.60 17.13
CA LEU A 255 4.00 -17.14 16.11
C LEU A 255 3.43 -16.05 15.19
N ILE A 256 2.14 -15.74 15.28
CA ILE A 256 1.40 -14.80 14.40
C ILE A 256 0.99 -13.53 15.18
N ASP A 257 0.97 -13.59 16.52
CA ASP A 257 0.83 -12.44 17.42
C ASP A 257 2.19 -11.72 17.62
#